data_6d20c62773150e0a266c2e5c2de6ac58
#
_entry.id   6d20c62773150e0a266c2e5c2de6ac58
#
_cell.length_a   1.000
_cell.length_b   1.000
_cell.length_c   1.000
_cell.angle_alpha   90.00
_cell.angle_beta   90.00
_cell.angle_gamma   90.00
#
_symmetry.space_group_name_H-M   'P 1'
#
loop_
_entity.id
_entity.type
_entity.pdbx_description
1 polymer ?
#
loop_
_entity_poly.entity_id
_entity_poly.type
_entity_poly.pdbx_seq_one_letter_code
_entity_poly.pdbx_strand_id
1 'polypeptide(L)'
;MSLSRRSLFKAGAIALAAGAVGSQAPAALAVGPALGTIIDFSAGVPSAGAIKAAGHLGAIRYVSQRRPDAQWMKGKPVTLAETKANAAAGLKTASIYQFGRAETADWLNGAAGAGVHAPQAIAIHKAAGGPTGRPIYIAIDDNPTRAQYEKQIRPYLKAFSAALTAAGYQTGVYGNYNVIDWCVADGIGEFFWMHDWGSGGKIHPRTTIHQKAKTQATIDGITCDINT
;
A
#
# COMPACT_ATOMS: atom_id res chain seq x y z
N MET A 1 -15.24 80.59 -13.52
CA MET A 1 -14.88 79.88 -12.28
C MET A 1 -14.48 78.46 -12.69
N SER A 2 -13.23 78.19 -12.83
CA SER A 2 -12.75 76.85 -13.21
C SER A 2 -11.47 76.59 -12.45
N LEU A 3 -11.50 75.60 -11.57
CA LEU A 3 -10.37 75.18 -10.76
C LEU A 3 -9.61 74.09 -11.45
N SER A 4 -8.37 74.33 -11.78
CA SER A 4 -7.41 73.39 -12.36
C SER A 4 -6.92 72.43 -11.27
N ARG A 5 -6.95 71.12 -11.57
CA ARG A 5 -6.31 70.08 -10.74
C ARG A 5 -5.03 69.63 -11.41
N ARG A 6 -3.88 69.99 -10.87
CA ARG A 6 -2.58 69.33 -11.16
C ARG A 6 -2.26 68.43 -9.99
N SER A 7 -2.32 67.14 -10.22
CA SER A 7 -1.88 66.11 -9.27
C SER A 7 -0.45 65.69 -9.60
N LEU A 8 0.42 65.86 -8.63
CA LEU A 8 1.80 65.40 -8.64
C LEU A 8 1.84 63.87 -8.50
N PHE A 9 2.43 63.20 -9.47
CA PHE A 9 2.83 61.79 -9.31
C PHE A 9 4.20 61.76 -8.63
N LYS A 10 4.25 61.30 -7.38
CA LYS A 10 5.47 60.85 -6.74
C LYS A 10 5.63 59.35 -7.07
N ALA A 11 6.64 59.03 -7.87
CA ALA A 11 7.07 57.66 -8.10
C ALA A 11 7.77 57.12 -6.84
N GLY A 12 7.10 56.25 -6.12
CA GLY A 12 7.73 55.46 -5.07
C GLY A 12 8.20 54.14 -5.64
N ALA A 13 9.52 53.90 -5.68
CA ALA A 13 10.11 52.62 -6.03
C ALA A 13 9.82 51.64 -4.89
N ILE A 14 8.96 50.65 -5.15
CA ILE A 14 8.78 49.51 -4.25
C ILE A 14 9.85 48.46 -4.64
N ALA A 15 10.86 48.31 -3.80
CA ALA A 15 11.79 47.18 -3.88
C ALA A 15 11.05 45.90 -3.50
N LEU A 16 10.75 45.04 -4.47
CA LEU A 16 10.32 43.67 -4.23
C LEU A 16 11.53 42.87 -3.72
N ALA A 17 11.60 42.69 -2.40
CA ALA A 17 12.43 41.66 -1.82
C ALA A 17 11.81 40.29 -2.19
N ALA A 18 12.42 39.60 -3.14
CA ALA A 18 12.11 38.19 -3.41
C ALA A 18 12.59 37.36 -2.21
N GLY A 19 11.71 37.18 -1.25
CA GLY A 19 11.89 36.18 -0.20
C GLY A 19 11.87 34.80 -0.85
N ALA A 20 13.00 34.12 -0.85
CA ALA A 20 13.09 32.69 -1.17
C ALA A 20 12.27 31.95 -0.10
N VAL A 21 11.03 31.61 -0.43
CA VAL A 21 10.27 30.64 0.34
C VAL A 21 10.93 29.28 0.08
N GLY A 22 11.91 28.96 0.91
CA GLY A 22 12.44 27.61 0.97
C GLY A 22 11.29 26.68 1.34
N SER A 23 10.79 25.89 0.40
CA SER A 23 9.92 24.77 0.69
C SER A 23 10.72 23.79 1.55
N GLN A 24 10.56 23.91 2.87
CA GLN A 24 11.02 22.85 3.77
C GLN A 24 10.19 21.63 3.41
N ALA A 25 10.85 20.60 2.86
CA ALA A 25 10.26 19.29 2.76
C ALA A 25 9.74 18.92 4.17
N PRO A 26 8.52 18.42 4.29
CA PRO A 26 8.00 18.03 5.60
C PRO A 26 9.00 17.07 6.24
N ALA A 27 9.38 17.35 7.47
CA ALA A 27 10.27 16.48 8.24
C ALA A 27 9.68 15.06 8.19
N ALA A 28 10.50 14.09 7.76
CA ALA A 28 10.09 12.71 7.75
C ALA A 28 9.69 12.33 9.18
N LEU A 29 8.40 12.06 9.39
CA LEU A 29 7.91 11.59 10.67
C LEU A 29 8.58 10.24 10.93
N ALA A 30 9.28 10.13 12.06
CA ALA A 30 9.81 8.84 12.48
C ALA A 30 8.67 7.85 12.63
N VAL A 31 8.92 6.59 12.23
CA VAL A 31 7.95 5.52 12.44
C VAL A 31 7.66 5.44 13.94
N GLY A 32 6.40 5.62 14.33
CA GLY A 32 5.96 5.54 15.73
C GLY A 32 6.11 4.12 16.28
N PRO A 33 5.89 3.94 17.60
CA PRO A 33 5.88 2.62 18.19
C PRO A 33 4.79 1.75 17.58
N ALA A 34 5.08 0.45 17.41
CA ALA A 34 4.10 -0.50 16.89
C ALA A 34 2.87 -0.57 17.80
N LEU A 35 1.68 -0.48 17.21
CA LEU A 35 0.40 -0.57 17.93
C LEU A 35 0.04 -2.02 18.31
N GLY A 36 0.68 -2.99 17.68
CA GLY A 36 0.48 -4.42 17.83
C GLY A 36 0.96 -5.17 16.59
N THR A 37 0.52 -6.40 16.45
CA THR A 37 0.88 -7.26 15.32
C THR A 37 -0.35 -7.65 14.50
N ILE A 38 -0.15 -7.80 13.20
CA ILE A 38 -1.10 -8.34 12.24
C ILE A 38 -0.38 -9.42 11.43
N ILE A 39 -1.07 -10.48 11.05
CA ILE A 39 -0.47 -11.60 10.31
C ILE A 39 -0.90 -11.61 8.84
N ASP A 40 -0.10 -12.22 7.99
CA ASP A 40 -0.51 -12.60 6.65
C ASP A 40 -0.17 -14.08 6.37
N PHE A 41 -0.95 -14.71 5.50
CA PHE A 41 -0.82 -16.13 5.21
C PHE A 41 -1.50 -16.50 3.89
N SER A 42 -0.97 -17.53 3.21
CA SER A 42 -1.50 -18.03 1.94
C SER A 42 -1.70 -19.55 1.90
N ALA A 43 -0.98 -20.31 2.74
CA ALA A 43 -1.01 -21.78 2.71
C ALA A 43 -2.34 -22.39 3.23
N GLY A 44 -3.04 -21.69 4.09
CA GLY A 44 -4.31 -22.07 4.68
C GLY A 44 -4.97 -20.87 5.34
N VAL A 45 -6.02 -21.08 6.12
CA VAL A 45 -6.73 -20.04 6.86
C VAL A 45 -6.83 -20.45 8.34
N PRO A 46 -6.05 -19.84 9.25
CA PRO A 46 -6.23 -20.04 10.68
C PRO A 46 -7.61 -19.54 11.12
N SER A 47 -8.19 -20.16 12.14
CA SER A 47 -9.45 -19.69 12.71
C SER A 47 -9.29 -18.31 13.36
N ALA A 48 -10.33 -17.48 13.30
CA ALA A 48 -10.34 -16.17 13.94
C ALA A 48 -10.08 -16.26 15.45
N GLY A 49 -10.57 -17.34 16.09
CA GLY A 49 -10.31 -17.60 17.51
C GLY A 49 -8.83 -17.82 17.80
N ALA A 50 -8.14 -18.61 16.97
CA ALA A 50 -6.70 -18.87 17.13
C ALA A 50 -5.86 -17.62 16.86
N ILE A 51 -6.19 -16.82 15.85
CA ILE A 51 -5.53 -15.54 15.57
C ILE A 51 -5.63 -14.60 16.78
N LYS A 52 -6.85 -14.49 17.36
CA LYS A 52 -7.09 -13.66 18.54
C LYS A 52 -6.36 -14.18 19.77
N ALA A 53 -6.38 -15.50 20.01
CA ALA A 53 -5.68 -16.13 21.13
C ALA A 53 -4.16 -15.95 21.05
N ALA A 54 -3.60 -15.89 19.82
CA ALA A 54 -2.20 -15.57 19.58
C ALA A 54 -1.85 -14.08 19.79
N GLY A 55 -2.83 -13.22 20.09
CA GLY A 55 -2.62 -11.81 20.44
C GLY A 55 -2.51 -10.88 19.24
N HIS A 56 -2.87 -11.32 18.03
CA HIS A 56 -2.81 -10.49 16.85
C HIS A 56 -4.07 -9.62 16.68
N LEU A 57 -3.92 -8.43 16.11
CA LEU A 57 -5.00 -7.48 15.88
C LEU A 57 -5.86 -7.85 14.66
N GLY A 58 -5.39 -8.75 13.82
CA GLY A 58 -6.09 -9.15 12.59
C GLY A 58 -5.18 -9.81 11.58
N ALA A 59 -5.64 -9.84 10.32
CA ALA A 59 -4.93 -10.46 9.22
C ALA A 59 -4.97 -9.59 7.96
N ILE A 60 -3.89 -9.64 7.17
CA ILE A 60 -3.84 -9.11 5.81
C ILE A 60 -4.12 -10.28 4.87
N ARG A 61 -5.13 -10.12 4.02
CA ARG A 61 -5.65 -11.21 3.22
C ARG A 61 -5.61 -10.93 1.73
N TYR A 62 -5.38 -11.99 0.97
CA TYR A 62 -5.19 -11.91 -0.47
C TYR A 62 -6.52 -11.78 -1.22
N VAL A 63 -6.69 -10.65 -1.89
CA VAL A 63 -7.77 -10.39 -2.85
C VAL A 63 -7.33 -10.77 -4.27
N SER A 64 -6.61 -11.86 -4.39
CA SER A 64 -6.15 -12.49 -5.64
C SER A 64 -6.42 -13.98 -5.63
N GLN A 65 -6.65 -14.54 -6.80
CA GLN A 65 -6.83 -15.98 -6.97
C GLN A 65 -5.53 -16.74 -6.65
N ARG A 66 -5.69 -18.01 -6.36
CA ARG A 66 -4.57 -18.96 -6.30
C ARG A 66 -4.06 -19.24 -7.72
N ARG A 67 -2.75 -19.24 -7.91
CA ARG A 67 -2.16 -19.63 -9.19
C ARG A 67 -2.35 -21.12 -9.49
N PRO A 68 -2.51 -21.51 -10.75
CA PRO A 68 -2.66 -22.91 -11.12
C PRO A 68 -1.48 -23.81 -10.70
N ASP A 69 -0.26 -23.26 -10.71
CA ASP A 69 0.98 -23.93 -10.32
C ASP A 69 1.27 -23.88 -8.81
N ALA A 70 0.45 -23.19 -8.03
CA ALA A 70 0.62 -22.99 -6.59
C ALA A 70 -0.60 -23.51 -5.79
N GLN A 71 -0.97 -24.78 -5.99
CA GLN A 71 -2.14 -25.41 -5.36
C GLN A 71 -2.07 -25.46 -3.83
N TRP A 72 -0.87 -25.32 -3.26
CA TRP A 72 -0.66 -25.22 -1.82
C TRP A 72 -1.19 -23.92 -1.19
N MET A 73 -1.41 -22.86 -1.98
CA MET A 73 -1.96 -21.58 -1.51
C MET A 73 -3.46 -21.68 -1.21
N LYS A 74 -3.86 -22.63 -0.37
CA LYS A 74 -5.29 -22.91 -0.05
C LYS A 74 -5.99 -21.74 0.64
N GLY A 75 -5.23 -20.78 1.20
CA GLY A 75 -5.76 -19.57 1.82
C GLY A 75 -6.15 -18.46 0.82
N LYS A 76 -5.95 -18.62 -0.49
CA LYS A 76 -6.36 -17.65 -1.51
C LYS A 76 -7.57 -18.13 -2.29
N PRO A 77 -8.49 -17.24 -2.62
CA PRO A 77 -8.67 -15.87 -2.13
C PRO A 77 -9.31 -15.80 -0.74
N VAL A 78 -9.33 -14.61 -0.14
CA VAL A 78 -10.14 -14.32 1.06
C VAL A 78 -11.63 -14.52 0.78
N THR A 79 -12.40 -14.97 1.78
CA THR A 79 -13.84 -15.21 1.65
C THR A 79 -14.65 -14.32 2.59
N LEU A 80 -15.94 -14.13 2.27
CA LEU A 80 -16.88 -13.41 3.14
C LEU A 80 -17.09 -14.13 4.49
N ALA A 81 -17.06 -15.45 4.51
CA ALA A 81 -17.18 -16.22 5.75
C ALA A 81 -16.01 -15.93 6.69
N GLU A 82 -14.79 -15.88 6.15
CA GLU A 82 -13.56 -15.56 6.89
C GLU A 82 -13.60 -14.13 7.46
N THR A 83 -13.94 -13.14 6.64
CA THR A 83 -13.99 -11.73 7.10
C THR A 83 -15.07 -11.51 8.16
N LYS A 84 -16.22 -12.17 8.05
CA LYS A 84 -17.26 -12.17 9.08
C LYS A 84 -16.79 -12.81 10.38
N ALA A 85 -16.08 -13.95 10.31
CA ALA A 85 -15.54 -14.61 11.49
C ALA A 85 -14.49 -13.72 12.19
N ASN A 86 -13.60 -13.07 11.42
CA ASN A 86 -12.63 -12.10 11.94
C ASN A 86 -13.33 -10.94 12.64
N ALA A 87 -14.32 -10.34 11.99
CA ALA A 87 -15.08 -9.22 12.56
C ALA A 87 -15.81 -9.62 13.86
N ALA A 88 -16.45 -10.79 13.90
CA ALA A 88 -17.11 -11.33 15.09
C ALA A 88 -16.13 -11.58 16.25
N ALA A 89 -14.87 -11.93 15.96
CA ALA A 89 -13.81 -12.06 16.93
C ALA A 89 -13.18 -10.72 17.35
N GLY A 90 -13.57 -9.59 16.73
CA GLY A 90 -12.99 -8.27 16.95
C GLY A 90 -11.69 -8.03 16.21
N LEU A 91 -11.34 -8.90 15.26
CA LEU A 91 -10.14 -8.78 14.42
C LEU A 91 -10.38 -7.87 13.22
N LYS A 92 -9.32 -7.20 12.78
CA LYS A 92 -9.31 -6.40 11.56
C LYS A 92 -8.86 -7.25 10.37
N THR A 93 -9.37 -6.93 9.16
CA THR A 93 -8.91 -7.55 7.92
C THR A 93 -8.48 -6.46 6.95
N ALA A 94 -7.23 -6.52 6.49
CA ALA A 94 -6.71 -5.70 5.41
C ALA A 94 -6.62 -6.54 4.12
N SER A 95 -6.53 -5.89 2.97
CA SER A 95 -6.51 -6.56 1.67
C SER A 95 -5.24 -6.27 0.89
N ILE A 96 -4.64 -7.34 0.31
CA ILE A 96 -3.51 -7.24 -0.61
C ILE A 96 -3.82 -7.98 -1.90
N TYR A 97 -3.45 -7.40 -3.03
CA TYR A 97 -3.42 -8.09 -4.31
C TYR A 97 -2.00 -8.53 -4.65
N GLN A 98 -1.82 -9.82 -4.80
CA GLN A 98 -0.63 -10.46 -5.32
C GLN A 98 -1.03 -11.80 -5.96
N PHE A 99 -0.99 -11.88 -7.27
CA PHE A 99 -1.23 -13.12 -8.01
C PHE A 99 0.09 -13.80 -8.36
N GLY A 100 0.99 -13.10 -9.08
CA GLY A 100 2.30 -13.55 -9.49
C GLY A 100 3.45 -13.06 -8.59
N ARG A 101 4.67 -13.54 -8.88
CA ARG A 101 5.93 -13.08 -8.28
C ARG A 101 7.11 -13.42 -9.20
N ALA A 102 8.24 -12.75 -9.01
CA ALA A 102 9.45 -12.96 -9.80
C ALA A 102 9.16 -12.92 -11.32
N GLU A 103 9.45 -13.98 -12.05
CA GLU A 103 9.21 -14.10 -13.49
C GLU A 103 7.73 -14.11 -13.89
N THR A 104 6.82 -14.23 -12.95
CA THR A 104 5.36 -14.13 -13.14
C THR A 104 4.76 -12.91 -12.47
N ALA A 105 5.57 -11.95 -12.03
CA ALA A 105 5.10 -10.81 -11.26
C ALA A 105 4.03 -10.00 -12.02
N ASP A 106 3.02 -9.58 -11.29
CA ASP A 106 1.83 -8.90 -11.84
C ASP A 106 2.16 -7.59 -12.58
N TRP A 107 3.24 -6.93 -12.18
CA TRP A 107 3.70 -5.65 -12.70
C TRP A 107 4.51 -5.74 -14.01
N LEU A 108 4.92 -6.92 -14.45
CA LEU A 108 5.78 -7.10 -15.62
C LEU A 108 5.19 -6.49 -16.91
N ASN A 109 3.87 -6.51 -17.04
CA ASN A 109 3.15 -5.95 -18.20
C ASN A 109 2.71 -4.49 -17.99
N GLY A 110 3.24 -3.79 -16.99
CA GLY A 110 2.93 -2.38 -16.74
C GLY A 110 1.43 -2.10 -16.66
N ALA A 111 0.98 -1.00 -17.28
CA ALA A 111 -0.43 -0.60 -17.23
C ALA A 111 -1.40 -1.66 -17.79
N ALA A 112 -0.98 -2.45 -18.77
CA ALA A 112 -1.81 -3.54 -19.31
C ALA A 112 -2.03 -4.64 -18.26
N GLY A 113 -1.01 -4.96 -17.45
CA GLY A 113 -1.15 -5.86 -16.31
C GLY A 113 -2.17 -5.35 -15.29
N ALA A 114 -2.13 -4.05 -14.98
CA ALA A 114 -3.11 -3.45 -14.07
C ALA A 114 -4.55 -3.58 -14.61
N GLY A 115 -4.76 -3.47 -15.92
CA GLY A 115 -6.06 -3.67 -16.56
C GLY A 115 -6.64 -5.08 -16.32
N VAL A 116 -5.79 -6.08 -16.13
CA VAL A 116 -6.19 -7.46 -15.79
C VAL A 116 -6.39 -7.62 -14.29
N HIS A 117 -5.46 -7.10 -13.48
CA HIS A 117 -5.37 -7.41 -12.06
C HIS A 117 -6.25 -6.54 -11.16
N ALA A 118 -6.41 -5.25 -11.47
CA ALA A 118 -7.21 -4.35 -10.65
C ALA A 118 -8.70 -4.73 -10.59
N PRO A 119 -9.38 -5.08 -11.69
CA PRO A 119 -10.77 -5.56 -11.63
C PRO A 119 -10.95 -6.81 -10.77
N GLN A 120 -9.99 -7.73 -10.80
CA GLN A 120 -10.02 -8.94 -9.97
C GLN A 120 -9.88 -8.60 -8.48
N ALA A 121 -8.93 -7.72 -8.14
CA ALA A 121 -8.74 -7.25 -6.76
C ALA A 121 -10.03 -6.64 -6.20
N ILE A 122 -10.64 -5.74 -6.97
CA ILE A 122 -11.87 -5.03 -6.61
C ILE A 122 -13.04 -6.02 -6.43
N ALA A 123 -13.20 -6.95 -7.37
CA ALA A 123 -14.28 -7.92 -7.33
C ALA A 123 -14.17 -8.85 -6.11
N ILE A 124 -12.97 -9.37 -5.81
CA ILE A 124 -12.74 -10.26 -4.68
C ILE A 124 -12.87 -9.50 -3.36
N HIS A 125 -12.30 -8.29 -3.25
CA HIS A 125 -12.43 -7.45 -2.07
C HIS A 125 -13.92 -7.19 -1.75
N LYS A 126 -14.70 -6.79 -2.75
CA LYS A 126 -16.14 -6.56 -2.63
C LYS A 126 -16.89 -7.83 -2.23
N ALA A 127 -16.61 -8.97 -2.87
CA ALA A 127 -17.23 -10.25 -2.57
C ALA A 127 -16.91 -10.74 -1.14
N ALA A 128 -15.75 -10.41 -0.61
CA ALA A 128 -15.37 -10.67 0.77
C ALA A 128 -15.95 -9.66 1.78
N GLY A 129 -16.81 -8.74 1.36
CA GLY A 129 -17.43 -7.74 2.23
C GLY A 129 -16.50 -6.57 2.59
N GLY A 130 -15.45 -6.34 1.80
CA GLY A 130 -14.54 -5.23 1.99
C GLY A 130 -15.22 -3.87 1.77
N PRO A 131 -15.13 -2.93 2.72
CA PRO A 131 -15.77 -1.62 2.63
C PRO A 131 -15.04 -0.69 1.67
N THR A 132 -15.76 0.24 1.05
CA THR A 132 -15.18 1.38 0.33
C THR A 132 -14.40 2.31 1.28
N GLY A 133 -13.57 3.20 0.71
CA GLY A 133 -12.78 4.15 1.49
C GLY A 133 -11.65 3.51 2.31
N ARG A 134 -11.27 2.27 2.00
CA ARG A 134 -10.14 1.57 2.63
C ARG A 134 -9.11 1.16 1.59
N PRO A 135 -7.82 1.04 1.98
CA PRO A 135 -6.78 0.66 1.03
C PRO A 135 -6.87 -0.82 0.62
N ILE A 136 -6.59 -1.05 -0.66
CA ILE A 136 -6.16 -2.35 -1.16
C ILE A 136 -4.66 -2.20 -1.46
N TYR A 137 -3.82 -3.01 -0.82
CA TYR A 137 -2.39 -3.00 -1.06
C TYR A 137 -2.08 -3.72 -2.37
N ILE A 138 -1.19 -3.14 -3.17
CA ILE A 138 -0.69 -3.71 -4.43
C ILE A 138 0.71 -4.22 -4.16
N ALA A 139 0.97 -5.51 -4.38
CA ALA A 139 2.24 -6.13 -4.04
C ALA A 139 3.31 -5.90 -5.13
N ILE A 140 4.46 -5.42 -4.68
CA ILE A 140 5.74 -5.46 -5.40
C ILE A 140 6.70 -6.30 -4.54
N ASP A 141 6.49 -7.62 -4.56
CA ASP A 141 7.22 -8.60 -3.74
C ASP A 141 8.55 -8.99 -4.40
N ASP A 142 9.31 -7.97 -4.75
CA ASP A 142 10.57 -8.08 -5.47
C ASP A 142 11.58 -7.01 -5.01
N ASN A 143 12.82 -7.13 -5.48
CA ASN A 143 13.85 -6.11 -5.34
C ASN A 143 14.15 -5.48 -6.71
N PRO A 144 13.22 -4.69 -7.26
CA PRO A 144 13.36 -4.16 -8.60
C PRO A 144 14.47 -3.14 -8.71
N THR A 145 15.06 -3.05 -9.91
CA THR A 145 15.92 -1.94 -10.28
C THR A 145 15.09 -0.67 -10.52
N ARG A 146 15.73 0.50 -10.47
CA ARG A 146 15.09 1.77 -10.83
C ARG A 146 14.51 1.74 -12.25
N ALA A 147 15.20 1.11 -13.19
CA ALA A 147 14.73 0.96 -14.57
C ALA A 147 13.45 0.11 -14.67
N GLN A 148 13.34 -0.99 -13.90
CA GLN A 148 12.12 -1.79 -13.82
C GLN A 148 10.97 -0.99 -13.20
N TYR A 149 11.26 -0.24 -12.14
CA TYR A 149 10.28 0.65 -11.55
C TYR A 149 9.72 1.64 -12.57
N GLU A 150 10.58 2.37 -13.26
CA GLU A 150 10.16 3.40 -14.23
C GLU A 150 9.40 2.84 -15.43
N LYS A 151 9.85 1.70 -15.96
CA LYS A 151 9.30 1.14 -17.20
C LYS A 151 8.07 0.26 -16.99
N GLN A 152 7.96 -0.42 -15.85
CA GLN A 152 6.95 -1.45 -15.62
C GLN A 152 6.13 -1.19 -14.35
N ILE A 153 6.78 -1.03 -13.19
CA ILE A 153 6.09 -0.94 -11.90
C ILE A 153 5.31 0.37 -11.78
N ARG A 154 5.91 1.51 -12.10
CA ARG A 154 5.25 2.81 -12.03
C ARG A 154 3.99 2.88 -12.91
N PRO A 155 4.01 2.52 -14.21
CA PRO A 155 2.79 2.49 -15.01
C PRO A 155 1.76 1.47 -14.50
N TYR A 156 2.20 0.31 -13.99
CA TYR A 156 1.33 -0.68 -13.34
C TYR A 156 0.61 -0.07 -12.14
N LEU A 157 1.35 0.47 -11.18
CA LEU A 157 0.80 1.06 -9.96
C LEU A 157 -0.12 2.25 -10.24
N LYS A 158 0.24 3.14 -11.19
CA LYS A 158 -0.60 4.27 -11.58
C LYS A 158 -1.94 3.83 -12.15
N ALA A 159 -1.93 2.86 -13.06
CA ALA A 159 -3.16 2.34 -13.66
C ALA A 159 -4.02 1.58 -12.64
N PHE A 160 -3.38 0.79 -11.78
CA PHE A 160 -4.08 0.07 -10.71
C PHE A 160 -4.71 1.05 -9.70
N SER A 161 -3.96 2.07 -9.26
CA SER A 161 -4.43 3.12 -8.37
C SER A 161 -5.63 3.88 -8.94
N ALA A 162 -5.59 4.23 -10.24
CA ALA A 162 -6.71 4.87 -10.91
C ALA A 162 -7.98 3.98 -10.89
N ALA A 163 -7.84 2.67 -11.11
CA ALA A 163 -8.94 1.73 -11.05
C ALA A 163 -9.52 1.60 -9.62
N LEU A 164 -8.64 1.54 -8.61
CA LEU A 164 -9.06 1.54 -7.20
C LEU A 164 -9.84 2.80 -6.84
N THR A 165 -9.31 3.97 -7.19
CA THR A 165 -9.95 5.27 -6.95
C THR A 165 -11.33 5.35 -7.62
N ALA A 166 -11.45 4.93 -8.88
CA ALA A 166 -12.72 4.90 -9.60
C ALA A 166 -13.76 3.97 -8.95
N ALA A 167 -13.30 2.93 -8.25
CA ALA A 167 -14.16 2.02 -7.50
C ALA A 167 -14.40 2.44 -6.03
N GLY A 168 -13.88 3.59 -5.61
CA GLY A 168 -14.06 4.14 -4.25
C GLY A 168 -13.10 3.54 -3.20
N TYR A 169 -11.96 2.99 -3.62
CA TYR A 169 -10.92 2.45 -2.73
C TYR A 169 -9.68 3.33 -2.73
N GLN A 170 -8.90 3.24 -1.66
CA GLN A 170 -7.60 3.88 -1.53
C GLN A 170 -6.49 2.93 -2.00
N THR A 171 -5.33 3.49 -2.32
CA THR A 171 -4.17 2.71 -2.76
C THR A 171 -3.19 2.50 -1.62
N GLY A 172 -2.93 1.23 -1.29
CA GLY A 172 -1.77 0.81 -0.53
C GLY A 172 -0.70 0.22 -1.46
N VAL A 173 0.56 0.27 -1.05
CA VAL A 173 1.67 -0.37 -1.77
C VAL A 173 2.45 -1.24 -0.78
N TYR A 174 2.68 -2.50 -1.17
CA TYR A 174 3.60 -3.40 -0.50
C TYR A 174 4.89 -3.49 -1.30
N GLY A 175 6.04 -3.27 -0.66
CA GLY A 175 7.33 -3.32 -1.34
C GLY A 175 8.50 -3.04 -0.41
N ASN A 176 9.72 -3.08 -0.94
CA ASN A 176 10.92 -2.74 -0.21
C ASN A 176 11.06 -1.22 -0.01
N TYR A 177 12.08 -0.80 0.74
CA TYR A 177 12.39 0.61 0.99
C TYR A 177 12.40 1.46 -0.29
N ASN A 178 13.10 1.00 -1.33
CA ASN A 178 13.26 1.75 -2.57
C ASN A 178 11.93 1.90 -3.33
N VAL A 179 11.11 0.84 -3.38
CA VAL A 179 9.78 0.90 -4.01
C VAL A 179 8.92 1.95 -3.32
N ILE A 180 8.90 1.97 -1.98
CA ILE A 180 8.13 2.95 -1.22
C ILE A 180 8.66 4.36 -1.47
N ASP A 181 9.98 4.57 -1.40
CA ASP A 181 10.62 5.86 -1.66
C ASP A 181 10.24 6.43 -3.03
N TRP A 182 10.30 5.59 -4.06
CA TRP A 182 9.90 5.98 -5.41
C TRP A 182 8.40 6.25 -5.55
N CYS A 183 7.57 5.46 -4.88
CA CYS A 183 6.12 5.69 -4.87
C CYS A 183 5.77 7.02 -4.18
N VAL A 184 6.41 7.34 -3.07
CA VAL A 184 6.24 8.62 -2.36
C VAL A 184 6.65 9.79 -3.26
N ALA A 185 7.79 9.69 -3.95
CA ALA A 185 8.26 10.72 -4.88
C ALA A 185 7.32 10.92 -6.08
N ASP A 186 6.69 9.85 -6.55
CA ASP A 186 5.75 9.89 -7.68
C ASP A 186 4.28 10.16 -7.28
N GLY A 187 3.98 10.32 -5.98
CA GLY A 187 2.62 10.52 -5.46
C GLY A 187 1.71 9.30 -5.64
N ILE A 188 2.27 8.09 -5.61
CA ILE A 188 1.53 6.84 -5.77
C ILE A 188 1.31 6.17 -4.40
N GLY A 189 0.05 5.98 -4.04
CA GLY A 189 -0.33 5.36 -2.77
C GLY A 189 -0.25 6.28 -1.57
N GLU A 190 -1.00 5.92 -0.53
CA GLU A 190 -1.08 6.67 0.73
C GLU A 190 -0.65 5.80 1.92
N PHE A 191 -0.76 4.49 1.78
CA PHE A 191 -0.47 3.50 2.79
C PHE A 191 0.65 2.58 2.31
N PHE A 192 1.66 2.36 3.16
CA PHE A 192 2.84 1.60 2.77
C PHE A 192 3.10 0.44 3.72
N TRP A 193 3.09 -0.76 3.16
CA TRP A 193 3.50 -1.97 3.85
C TRP A 193 4.88 -2.37 3.34
N MET A 194 5.88 -2.17 4.20
CA MET A 194 7.28 -2.40 3.84
C MET A 194 7.74 -3.79 4.23
N HIS A 195 8.51 -4.43 3.37
CA HIS A 195 9.26 -5.65 3.70
C HIS A 195 10.77 -5.38 3.79
N ASP A 196 11.49 -6.19 4.60
CA ASP A 196 12.90 -5.99 4.91
C ASP A 196 13.85 -6.35 3.78
N TRP A 197 13.51 -7.37 2.98
CA TRP A 197 14.43 -7.86 1.97
C TRP A 197 14.64 -6.83 0.85
N GLY A 198 15.93 -6.57 0.58
CA GLY A 198 16.33 -5.49 -0.32
C GLY A 198 16.27 -4.07 0.25
N SER A 199 15.91 -3.93 1.53
CA SER A 199 15.84 -2.61 2.20
C SER A 199 17.14 -2.19 2.89
N GLY A 200 18.13 -3.08 2.95
CA GLY A 200 19.44 -2.77 3.55
C GLY A 200 19.37 -2.39 5.03
N GLY A 201 18.41 -2.96 5.78
CA GLY A 201 18.19 -2.67 7.19
C GLY A 201 17.52 -1.32 7.48
N LYS A 202 17.08 -0.60 6.43
CA LYS A 202 16.38 0.69 6.58
C LYS A 202 14.88 0.46 6.69
N ILE A 203 14.20 1.30 7.48
CA ILE A 203 12.74 1.40 7.52
C ILE A 203 12.36 2.76 6.96
N HIS A 204 11.48 2.77 5.96
CA HIS A 204 11.03 4.01 5.35
C HIS A 204 10.09 4.77 6.30
N PRO A 205 10.25 6.09 6.51
CA PRO A 205 9.46 6.85 7.49
C PRO A 205 7.94 6.91 7.19
N ARG A 206 7.54 6.61 5.95
CA ARG A 206 6.13 6.50 5.56
C ARG A 206 5.55 5.09 5.74
N THR A 207 6.31 4.15 6.32
CA THR A 207 5.85 2.78 6.59
C THR A 207 4.71 2.79 7.60
N THR A 208 3.59 2.17 7.24
CA THR A 208 2.41 2.00 8.10
C THR A 208 2.25 0.56 8.58
N ILE A 209 2.83 -0.40 7.86
CA ILE A 209 2.92 -1.81 8.25
C ILE A 209 4.32 -2.28 7.87
N HIS A 210 4.96 -3.04 8.74
CA HIS A 210 6.31 -3.52 8.53
C HIS A 210 6.37 -5.05 8.64
N GLN A 211 6.75 -5.73 7.55
CA GLN A 211 7.01 -7.17 7.52
C GLN A 211 8.50 -7.41 7.75
N LYS A 212 8.81 -7.89 8.94
CA LYS A 212 10.16 -8.25 9.31
C LYS A 212 10.50 -9.63 8.77
N ALA A 213 11.61 -9.72 8.04
CA ALA A 213 12.06 -10.97 7.44
C ALA A 213 12.21 -12.08 8.51
N LYS A 214 11.77 -13.29 8.17
CA LYS A 214 11.88 -14.50 9.02
C LYS A 214 11.18 -14.40 10.37
N THR A 215 10.23 -13.48 10.52
CA THR A 215 9.41 -13.37 11.73
C THR A 215 8.06 -14.02 11.44
N GLN A 216 7.91 -15.27 11.90
CA GLN A 216 6.76 -16.12 11.61
C GLN A 216 6.22 -16.78 12.87
N ALA A 217 4.95 -17.15 12.84
CA ALA A 217 4.31 -18.03 13.82
C ALA A 217 3.50 -19.12 13.14
N THR A 218 3.32 -20.23 13.82
CA THR A 218 2.39 -21.28 13.37
C THR A 218 1.09 -21.16 14.17
N ILE A 219 -0.03 -20.89 13.48
CA ILE A 219 -1.37 -20.75 14.06
C ILE A 219 -2.30 -21.73 13.37
N ASP A 220 -2.96 -22.60 14.12
CA ASP A 220 -3.78 -23.71 13.58
C ASP A 220 -3.04 -24.56 12.54
N GLY A 221 -1.74 -24.79 12.74
CA GLY A 221 -0.89 -25.54 11.79
C GLY A 221 -0.52 -24.76 10.51
N ILE A 222 -0.89 -23.50 10.39
CA ILE A 222 -0.60 -22.64 9.25
C ILE A 222 0.55 -21.70 9.61
N THR A 223 1.59 -21.67 8.79
CA THR A 223 2.68 -20.69 8.89
C THR A 223 2.16 -19.30 8.45
N CYS A 224 2.31 -18.33 9.33
CA CYS A 224 1.90 -16.95 9.13
C CYS A 224 3.11 -16.02 9.27
N ASP A 225 3.26 -15.06 8.38
CA ASP A 225 4.21 -13.96 8.55
C ASP A 225 3.63 -12.95 9.56
N ILE A 226 4.50 -12.41 10.42
CA ILE A 226 4.12 -11.43 11.44
C ILE A 226 4.54 -10.04 10.99
N ASN A 227 3.59 -9.12 11.04
CA ASN A 227 3.77 -7.71 10.68
C ASN A 227 3.48 -6.82 11.89
N THR A 228 4.19 -5.70 11.97
CA THR A 228 4.02 -4.66 13.02
C THR A 228 3.56 -3.34 12.42
#